data_414d4d7e0b542f9d76d69189b66c7468
#
_entry.id   414d4d7e0b542f9d76d69189b66c7468
#
_cell.length_a   1.000
_cell.length_b   1.000
_cell.length_c   1.000
_cell.angle_alpha   90.00
_cell.angle_beta   90.00
_cell.angle_gamma   90.00
#
_symmetry.space_group_name_H-M   'P 1'
#
loop_
_entity.id
_entity.type
_entity.pdbx_description
1 polymer ?
#
loop_
_entity_poly.entity_id
_entity_poly.type
_entity_poly.pdbx_seq_one_letter_code
_entity_poly.pdbx_strand_id
1 'polypeptide(L)'
;NIEMYDHETIVKENGARLIGFGRYAGLVGAYNGFRALGIRDGLFDLPKVETLADLDEVKRELDKITLPNIKILLSGTGKVAFGAKEILDHLKIKEISDALYLTSQFTEPVYCMVDVIEYNKRIDGKVGDRFKFYKDPSGYKSNFMPYAKETDFFIAGHFYGNNAPYFFTREDTKLPEFRINLVADISCDIDGPVASTLKASTIED
;
A
#
# COMPACT_ATOMS: atom_id res chain seq x y z
N ASN A 1 -39.46 -12.04 -8.04
CA ASN A 1 -38.95 -10.68 -8.17
C ASN A 1 -37.92 -10.45 -7.06
N ILE A 2 -36.77 -9.89 -7.42
CA ILE A 2 -35.71 -9.52 -6.50
C ILE A 2 -35.53 -8.01 -6.62
N GLU A 3 -35.55 -7.30 -5.50
CA GLU A 3 -35.13 -5.90 -5.43
C GLU A 3 -33.66 -5.88 -5.03
N MET A 4 -32.84 -5.13 -5.76
CA MET A 4 -31.42 -4.96 -5.49
C MET A 4 -31.12 -3.49 -5.28
N TYR A 5 -30.44 -3.19 -4.16
CA TYR A 5 -29.94 -1.85 -3.86
C TYR A 5 -28.41 -1.88 -3.88
N ASP A 6 -27.82 -1.14 -4.81
CA ASP A 6 -26.38 -0.96 -4.88
C ASP A 6 -25.95 0.05 -3.81
N HIS A 7 -25.33 -0.43 -2.73
CA HIS A 7 -24.86 0.43 -1.63
C HIS A 7 -23.73 1.37 -2.07
N GLU A 8 -23.02 1.09 -3.15
CA GLU A 8 -21.98 1.97 -3.69
C GLU A 8 -22.55 3.25 -4.31
N THR A 9 -23.81 3.23 -4.71
CA THR A 9 -24.51 4.40 -5.26
C THR A 9 -25.13 5.29 -4.17
N ILE A 10 -25.11 4.86 -2.89
CA ILE A 10 -25.59 5.66 -1.77
C ILE A 10 -24.54 6.73 -1.45
N VAL A 11 -24.85 7.97 -1.78
CA VAL A 11 -23.94 9.11 -1.63
C VAL A 11 -24.54 10.19 -0.75
N LYS A 12 -23.68 11.01 -0.16
CA LYS A 12 -24.04 12.26 0.52
C LYS A 12 -24.42 13.33 -0.50
N GLU A 13 -24.97 14.46 -0.06
CA GLU A 13 -25.31 15.59 -0.92
C GLU A 13 -24.11 16.12 -1.75
N ASN A 14 -22.89 16.00 -1.22
CA ASN A 14 -21.67 16.41 -1.91
C ASN A 14 -21.10 15.32 -2.85
N GLY A 15 -21.84 14.27 -3.13
CA GLY A 15 -21.44 13.15 -3.99
C GLY A 15 -20.47 12.13 -3.37
N ALA A 16 -20.04 12.34 -2.12
CA ALA A 16 -19.16 11.37 -1.45
C ALA A 16 -19.94 10.11 -1.06
N ARG A 17 -19.38 8.92 -1.32
CA ARG A 17 -19.96 7.64 -0.90
C ARG A 17 -20.25 7.64 0.60
N LEU A 18 -21.45 7.22 0.97
CA LEU A 18 -21.87 7.08 2.38
C LEU A 18 -21.25 5.80 2.98
N ILE A 19 -21.24 4.73 2.23
CA ILE A 19 -20.69 3.44 2.62
C ILE A 19 -19.40 3.19 1.84
N GLY A 20 -18.36 2.75 2.54
CA GLY A 20 -17.08 2.43 1.92
C GLY A 20 -16.21 1.59 2.83
N PHE A 21 -15.56 0.59 2.28
CA PHE A 21 -14.78 -0.43 3.00
C PHE A 21 -13.26 -0.15 2.99
N GLY A 22 -12.81 1.03 2.54
CA GLY A 22 -11.39 1.33 2.37
C GLY A 22 -10.54 1.08 3.62
N ARG A 23 -11.02 1.43 4.83
CA ARG A 23 -10.30 1.12 6.07
C ARG A 23 -10.09 -0.39 6.24
N TYR A 24 -11.13 -1.18 6.02
CA TYR A 24 -11.06 -2.64 6.18
C TYR A 24 -10.18 -3.28 5.11
N ALA A 25 -10.23 -2.78 3.88
CA ALA A 25 -9.31 -3.21 2.83
C ALA A 25 -7.85 -2.98 3.25
N GLY A 26 -7.55 -1.82 3.85
CA GLY A 26 -6.24 -1.50 4.39
C GLY A 26 -5.79 -2.45 5.50
N LEU A 27 -6.67 -2.71 6.48
CA LEU A 27 -6.40 -3.63 7.57
C LEU A 27 -6.08 -5.04 7.07
N VAL A 28 -6.97 -5.59 6.23
CA VAL A 28 -6.83 -6.95 5.68
C VAL A 28 -5.64 -7.07 4.75
N GLY A 29 -5.43 -6.08 3.87
CA GLY A 29 -4.32 -6.10 2.92
C GLY A 29 -2.96 -6.03 3.60
N ALA A 30 -2.80 -5.17 4.62
CA ALA A 30 -1.57 -5.11 5.40
C ALA A 30 -1.34 -6.40 6.20
N TYR A 31 -2.37 -6.95 6.86
CA TYR A 31 -2.27 -8.22 7.55
C TYR A 31 -1.81 -9.36 6.63
N ASN A 32 -2.46 -9.50 5.46
CA ASN A 32 -2.08 -10.50 4.47
C ASN A 32 -0.67 -10.27 3.92
N GLY A 33 -0.23 -9.03 3.80
CA GLY A 33 1.15 -8.70 3.45
C GLY A 33 2.15 -9.21 4.49
N PHE A 34 1.87 -9.04 5.80
CA PHE A 34 2.70 -9.63 6.86
C PHE A 34 2.61 -11.15 6.87
N ARG A 35 1.43 -11.74 6.63
CA ARG A 35 1.31 -13.18 6.47
C ARG A 35 2.20 -13.69 5.33
N ALA A 36 2.19 -13.03 4.18
CA ALA A 36 3.06 -13.37 3.05
C ALA A 36 4.55 -13.22 3.40
N LEU A 37 4.94 -12.17 4.14
CA LEU A 37 6.30 -12.00 4.65
C LEU A 37 6.73 -13.20 5.49
N GLY A 38 5.91 -13.59 6.47
CA GLY A 38 6.21 -14.72 7.35
C GLY A 38 6.39 -16.02 6.62
N ILE A 39 5.51 -16.34 5.67
CA ILE A 39 5.56 -17.56 4.85
C ILE A 39 6.80 -17.54 3.95
N ARG A 40 7.03 -16.45 3.21
CA ARG A 40 8.16 -16.35 2.27
C ARG A 40 9.50 -16.54 2.97
N ASP A 41 9.68 -15.92 4.12
CA ASP A 41 10.97 -15.86 4.81
C ASP A 41 11.08 -16.92 5.92
N GLY A 42 10.03 -17.72 6.15
CA GLY A 42 10.00 -18.76 7.20
C GLY A 42 10.08 -18.21 8.61
N LEU A 43 9.56 -17.00 8.85
CA LEU A 43 9.72 -16.28 10.12
C LEU A 43 8.59 -16.58 11.11
N PHE A 44 7.37 -16.64 10.62
CA PHE A 44 6.14 -16.87 11.41
C PHE A 44 5.01 -17.31 10.47
N ASP A 45 3.99 -17.92 11.06
CA ASP A 45 2.77 -18.31 10.35
C ASP A 45 1.57 -17.61 10.98
N LEU A 46 0.98 -16.67 10.24
CA LEU A 46 -0.26 -16.00 10.61
C LEU A 46 -1.44 -16.75 9.99
N PRO A 47 -2.53 -17.01 10.74
CA PRO A 47 -3.72 -17.64 10.19
C PRO A 47 -4.34 -16.79 9.06
N LYS A 48 -5.16 -17.40 8.22
CA LYS A 48 -5.93 -16.68 7.20
C LYS A 48 -6.89 -15.71 7.89
N VAL A 49 -6.91 -14.45 7.45
CA VAL A 49 -7.69 -13.40 8.10
C VAL A 49 -9.19 -13.71 8.15
N GLU A 50 -9.73 -14.40 7.14
CA GLU A 50 -11.13 -14.82 7.08
C GLU A 50 -11.50 -15.89 8.11
N THR A 51 -10.53 -16.51 8.77
CA THR A 51 -10.78 -17.45 9.86
C THR A 51 -10.83 -16.79 11.23
N LEU A 52 -10.49 -15.52 11.32
CA LEU A 52 -10.48 -14.74 12.54
C LEU A 52 -11.83 -14.06 12.76
N ALA A 53 -12.32 -14.02 14.00
CA ALA A 53 -13.66 -13.56 14.33
C ALA A 53 -13.79 -12.03 14.21
N ASP A 54 -12.75 -11.28 14.56
CA ASP A 54 -12.78 -9.82 14.62
C ASP A 54 -11.38 -9.18 14.60
N LEU A 55 -11.35 -7.85 14.64
CA LEU A 55 -10.09 -7.08 14.64
C LEU A 55 -9.24 -7.33 15.91
N ASP A 56 -9.86 -7.62 17.04
CA ASP A 56 -9.12 -7.88 18.27
C ASP A 56 -8.40 -9.24 18.19
N GLU A 57 -8.98 -10.20 17.49
CA GLU A 57 -8.30 -11.47 17.20
C GLU A 57 -7.16 -11.27 16.21
N VAL A 58 -7.36 -10.50 15.16
CA VAL A 58 -6.28 -10.09 14.23
C VAL A 58 -5.10 -9.49 14.99
N LYS A 59 -5.36 -8.57 15.91
CA LYS A 59 -4.32 -7.95 16.74
C LYS A 59 -3.60 -8.95 17.64
N ARG A 60 -4.34 -9.87 18.26
CA ARG A 60 -3.73 -10.94 19.09
C ARG A 60 -2.81 -11.86 18.29
N GLU A 61 -3.13 -12.13 17.02
CA GLU A 61 -2.24 -12.89 16.15
C GLU A 61 -0.98 -12.10 15.79
N LEU A 62 -1.14 -10.81 15.49
CA LEU A 62 -0.01 -9.92 15.21
C LEU A 62 0.92 -9.71 16.43
N ASP A 63 0.40 -9.79 17.65
CA ASP A 63 1.21 -9.69 18.89
C ASP A 63 2.21 -10.85 19.06
N LYS A 64 2.00 -11.95 18.33
CA LYS A 64 2.86 -13.15 18.42
C LYS A 64 4.07 -13.10 17.49
N ILE A 65 4.10 -12.20 16.53
CA ILE A 65 5.16 -12.16 15.53
C ILE A 65 6.33 -11.28 15.94
N THR A 66 7.50 -11.62 15.44
CA THR A 66 8.70 -10.79 15.53
C THR A 66 9.16 -10.44 14.12
N LEU A 67 9.29 -9.15 13.84
CA LEU A 67 9.67 -8.67 12.51
C LEU A 67 11.20 -8.62 12.37
N PRO A 68 11.73 -8.94 11.20
CA PRO A 68 13.12 -8.66 10.87
C PRO A 68 13.33 -7.14 10.69
N ASN A 69 14.58 -6.72 10.59
CA ASN A 69 14.91 -5.35 10.22
C ASN A 69 14.54 -5.13 8.75
N ILE A 70 13.41 -4.45 8.50
CA ILE A 70 12.87 -4.17 7.16
C ILE A 70 12.44 -2.71 7.02
N LYS A 71 12.55 -2.18 5.81
CA LYS A 71 12.00 -0.87 5.42
C LYS A 71 10.70 -1.08 4.66
N ILE A 72 9.61 -0.54 5.20
CA ILE A 72 8.26 -0.66 4.64
C ILE A 72 7.85 0.68 4.04
N LEU A 73 7.39 0.68 2.80
CA LEU A 73 6.77 1.83 2.16
C LEU A 73 5.26 1.66 2.11
N LEU A 74 4.51 2.65 2.56
CA LEU A 74 3.05 2.69 2.45
C LEU A 74 2.66 3.86 1.53
N SER A 75 2.07 3.58 0.37
CA SER A 75 1.60 4.64 -0.53
C SER A 75 0.15 5.03 -0.27
N GLY A 76 -0.12 6.33 -0.40
CA GLY A 76 -1.44 6.91 -0.23
C GLY A 76 -1.69 7.48 1.16
N THR A 77 -2.66 8.39 1.24
CA THR A 77 -3.09 9.08 2.46
C THR A 77 -4.62 9.05 2.60
N GLY A 78 -5.26 8.04 1.99
CA GLY A 78 -6.69 7.81 2.04
C GLY A 78 -7.09 6.73 3.07
N LYS A 79 -8.37 6.37 3.09
CA LYS A 79 -8.93 5.40 4.04
C LYS A 79 -8.22 4.04 4.02
N VAL A 80 -7.78 3.58 2.84
CA VAL A 80 -7.05 2.32 2.67
C VAL A 80 -5.69 2.40 3.36
N ALA A 81 -4.92 3.43 3.06
CA ALA A 81 -3.60 3.62 3.66
C ALA A 81 -3.69 3.80 5.19
N PHE A 82 -4.69 4.55 5.70
CA PHE A 82 -4.90 4.65 7.15
C PHE A 82 -5.29 3.31 7.79
N GLY A 83 -6.06 2.46 7.10
CA GLY A 83 -6.35 1.11 7.57
C GLY A 83 -5.07 0.25 7.65
N ALA A 84 -4.22 0.31 6.64
CA ALA A 84 -2.91 -0.35 6.66
C ALA A 84 -2.01 0.20 7.78
N LYS A 85 -2.00 1.52 7.97
CA LYS A 85 -1.28 2.18 9.06
C LYS A 85 -1.70 1.67 10.44
N GLU A 86 -2.97 1.38 10.67
CA GLU A 86 -3.44 0.82 11.95
C GLU A 86 -2.74 -0.51 12.30
N ILE A 87 -2.43 -1.35 11.30
CA ILE A 87 -1.66 -2.58 11.48
C ILE A 87 -0.19 -2.27 11.80
N LEU A 88 0.42 -1.32 11.07
CA LEU A 88 1.81 -0.91 11.31
C LEU A 88 2.00 -0.32 12.71
N ASP A 89 1.06 0.54 13.14
CA ASP A 89 1.06 1.15 14.46
C ASP A 89 0.84 0.11 15.57
N HIS A 90 -0.05 -0.88 15.35
CA HIS A 90 -0.26 -1.98 16.30
C HIS A 90 1.02 -2.80 16.49
N LEU A 91 1.74 -3.10 15.41
CA LEU A 91 3.05 -3.76 15.44
C LEU A 91 4.17 -2.86 15.99
N LYS A 92 3.84 -1.62 16.38
CA LYS A 92 4.80 -0.63 16.93
C LYS A 92 5.96 -0.34 15.98
N ILE A 93 5.75 -0.49 14.68
CA ILE A 93 6.74 -0.14 13.67
C ILE A 93 6.84 1.39 13.63
N LYS A 94 8.07 1.90 13.71
CA LYS A 94 8.31 3.33 13.78
C LYS A 94 8.05 4.02 12.46
N GLU A 95 7.16 5.01 12.45
CA GLU A 95 7.00 5.92 11.31
C GLU A 95 8.16 6.89 11.22
N ILE A 96 8.74 7.04 10.04
CA ILE A 96 9.82 7.98 9.76
C ILE A 96 9.47 8.89 8.59
N SER A 97 10.10 10.05 8.54
CA SER A 97 9.91 10.99 7.45
C SER A 97 10.48 10.47 6.13
N ASP A 98 9.94 10.95 5.02
CA ASP A 98 10.42 10.70 3.67
C ASP A 98 11.93 10.93 3.51
N ALA A 99 12.43 12.05 4.00
CA ALA A 99 13.86 12.39 3.92
C ALA A 99 14.75 11.35 4.65
N LEU A 100 14.35 10.91 5.85
CA LEU A 100 15.08 9.88 6.59
C LEU A 100 14.95 8.51 5.93
N TYR A 101 13.79 8.20 5.37
CA TYR A 101 13.56 6.94 4.66
C TYR A 101 14.50 6.77 3.48
N LEU A 102 14.71 7.82 2.70
CA LEU A 102 15.55 7.80 1.49
C LEU A 102 17.05 7.87 1.78
N THR A 103 17.47 8.34 2.97
CA THR A 103 18.89 8.64 3.22
C THR A 103 19.53 7.85 4.35
N SER A 104 18.72 7.14 5.16
CA SER A 104 19.22 6.50 6.37
C SER A 104 19.03 4.98 6.36
N GLN A 105 19.91 4.28 7.10
CA GLN A 105 19.76 2.88 7.42
C GLN A 105 19.28 2.73 8.87
N PHE A 106 18.57 1.65 9.15
CA PHE A 106 17.96 1.39 10.46
C PHE A 106 18.32 -0.02 10.93
N THR A 107 18.28 -0.22 12.24
CA THR A 107 18.53 -1.53 12.88
C THR A 107 17.22 -2.15 13.42
N GLU A 108 16.11 -1.52 13.16
CA GLU A 108 14.76 -1.91 13.57
C GLU A 108 13.79 -1.74 12.40
N PRO A 109 12.63 -2.41 12.38
CA PRO A 109 11.62 -2.19 11.36
C PRO A 109 11.15 -0.73 11.37
N VAL A 110 11.08 -0.12 10.19
CA VAL A 110 10.56 1.25 10.01
C VAL A 110 9.61 1.31 8.82
N TYR A 111 8.69 2.27 8.84
CA TYR A 111 7.89 2.56 7.67
C TYR A 111 7.84 4.05 7.35
N CYS A 112 7.60 4.35 6.10
CA CYS A 112 7.29 5.68 5.60
C CYS A 112 5.95 5.66 4.86
N MET A 113 5.06 6.59 5.21
CA MET A 113 3.80 6.80 4.50
C MET A 113 3.96 7.99 3.55
N VAL A 114 3.73 7.77 2.24
CA VAL A 114 3.99 8.75 1.20
C VAL A 114 2.72 9.17 0.47
N ASP A 115 2.62 10.47 0.23
CA ASP A 115 1.55 11.07 -0.57
C ASP A 115 1.81 10.95 -2.07
N VAL A 116 0.75 11.10 -2.86
CA VAL A 116 0.79 11.02 -4.32
C VAL A 116 1.78 12.00 -4.95
N ILE A 117 2.03 13.16 -4.36
CA ILE A 117 2.96 14.17 -4.89
C ILE A 117 4.42 13.91 -4.52
N GLU A 118 4.71 12.97 -3.65
CA GLU A 118 6.06 12.55 -3.29
C GLU A 118 6.58 11.53 -4.29
N TYR A 119 5.77 10.54 -4.67
CA TYR A 119 6.12 9.54 -5.68
C TYR A 119 5.69 9.92 -7.12
N ASN A 120 5.09 11.10 -7.31
CA ASN A 120 4.88 11.70 -8.63
C ASN A 120 5.37 13.14 -8.63
N LYS A 121 6.08 13.52 -9.68
CA LYS A 121 6.59 14.89 -9.86
C LYS A 121 6.09 15.49 -11.15
N ARG A 122 5.86 16.80 -11.12
CA ARG A 122 5.50 17.54 -12.33
C ARG A 122 6.62 17.51 -13.36
N ILE A 123 6.24 17.32 -14.63
CA ILE A 123 7.17 17.32 -15.77
C ILE A 123 7.81 18.69 -15.94
N ASP A 124 7.09 19.78 -15.63
CA ASP A 124 7.59 21.15 -15.73
C ASP A 124 8.48 21.62 -14.56
N GLY A 125 8.78 20.70 -13.61
CA GLY A 125 9.63 20.95 -12.44
C GLY A 125 9.02 21.79 -11.33
N LYS A 126 7.76 22.24 -11.45
CA LYS A 126 7.07 22.97 -10.39
C LYS A 126 6.64 22.05 -9.26
N VAL A 127 6.30 22.67 -8.12
CA VAL A 127 5.75 21.94 -6.96
C VAL A 127 4.45 21.24 -7.34
N GLY A 128 4.33 19.97 -6.96
CA GLY A 128 3.13 19.18 -7.16
C GLY A 128 1.97 19.64 -6.27
N ASP A 129 0.75 19.36 -6.71
CA ASP A 129 -0.47 19.62 -5.96
C ASP A 129 -1.38 18.39 -6.10
N ARG A 130 -1.77 17.79 -4.96
CA ARG A 130 -2.55 16.53 -4.96
C ARG A 130 -3.92 16.69 -5.63
N PHE A 131 -4.60 17.80 -5.43
CA PHE A 131 -5.93 18.01 -6.02
C PHE A 131 -5.86 18.19 -7.53
N LYS A 132 -4.82 18.88 -8.01
CA LYS A 132 -4.56 19.00 -9.44
C LYS A 132 -4.18 17.65 -10.05
N PHE A 133 -3.36 16.87 -9.36
CA PHE A 133 -3.02 15.51 -9.78
C PHE A 133 -4.26 14.64 -9.92
N TYR A 134 -5.14 14.59 -8.92
CA TYR A 134 -6.36 13.79 -8.99
C TYR A 134 -7.33 14.27 -10.07
N LYS A 135 -7.32 15.53 -10.42
CA LYS A 135 -8.14 16.08 -11.51
C LYS A 135 -7.57 15.80 -12.89
N ASP A 136 -6.26 15.93 -13.05
CA ASP A 136 -5.54 15.69 -14.30
C ASP A 136 -4.08 15.34 -14.01
N PRO A 137 -3.72 14.05 -14.07
CA PRO A 137 -2.35 13.59 -13.82
C PRO A 137 -1.42 13.74 -15.02
N SER A 138 -1.87 14.16 -16.21
CA SER A 138 -1.11 14.19 -17.46
C SER A 138 0.18 15.02 -17.41
N GLY A 139 0.23 16.02 -16.51
CA GLY A 139 1.41 16.86 -16.28
C GLY A 139 2.42 16.28 -15.30
N TYR A 140 2.28 15.00 -14.89
CA TYR A 140 3.13 14.36 -13.91
C TYR A 140 3.84 13.14 -14.48
N LYS A 141 4.94 12.77 -13.85
CA LYS A 141 5.71 11.54 -14.11
C LYS A 141 6.02 10.84 -12.80
N SER A 142 6.26 9.53 -12.87
CA SER A 142 6.71 8.75 -11.72
C SER A 142 8.01 9.28 -11.13
N ASN A 143 8.09 9.31 -9.82
CA ASN A 143 9.27 9.53 -9.00
C ASN A 143 9.42 8.40 -7.97
N PHE A 144 8.96 7.21 -8.29
CA PHE A 144 8.90 6.11 -7.34
C PHE A 144 10.23 5.36 -7.17
N MET A 145 11.09 5.36 -8.20
CA MET A 145 12.37 4.62 -8.16
C MET A 145 13.28 4.92 -6.97
N PRO A 146 13.41 6.17 -6.46
CA PRO A 146 14.14 6.43 -5.22
C PRO A 146 13.64 5.61 -4.04
N TYR A 147 12.31 5.43 -3.92
CA TYR A 147 11.71 4.59 -2.88
C TYR A 147 11.94 3.10 -3.16
N ALA A 148 11.79 2.65 -4.41
CA ALA A 148 11.99 1.26 -4.78
C ALA A 148 13.39 0.73 -4.44
N LYS A 149 14.40 1.59 -4.45
CA LYS A 149 15.79 1.28 -4.06
C LYS A 149 15.99 1.11 -2.56
N GLU A 150 15.09 1.66 -1.76
CA GLU A 150 15.20 1.67 -0.30
C GLU A 150 14.18 0.77 0.41
N THR A 151 13.22 0.21 -0.32
CA THR A 151 12.07 -0.52 0.22
C THR A 151 12.27 -2.02 0.12
N ASP A 152 12.06 -2.75 1.21
CA ASP A 152 11.97 -4.21 1.21
C ASP A 152 10.54 -4.68 0.98
N PHE A 153 9.57 -4.04 1.64
CA PHE A 153 8.16 -4.39 1.59
C PHE A 153 7.31 -3.17 1.22
N PHE A 154 6.60 -3.25 0.11
CA PHE A 154 5.71 -2.20 -0.38
C PHE A 154 4.24 -2.53 -0.11
N ILE A 155 3.53 -1.64 0.59
CA ILE A 155 2.08 -1.70 0.80
C ILE A 155 1.43 -0.63 -0.07
N ALA A 156 0.72 -1.05 -1.10
CA ALA A 156 0.09 -0.17 -2.07
C ALA A 156 -1.35 0.17 -1.63
N GLY A 157 -1.50 1.21 -0.81
CA GLY A 157 -2.78 1.71 -0.28
C GLY A 157 -3.29 2.97 -0.98
N HIS A 158 -2.74 3.31 -2.13
CA HIS A 158 -3.08 4.49 -2.92
C HIS A 158 -4.37 4.30 -3.73
N PHE A 159 -4.91 5.40 -4.22
CA PHE A 159 -5.92 5.41 -5.28
C PHE A 159 -5.23 5.61 -6.64
N TYR A 160 -5.60 4.79 -7.62
CA TYR A 160 -5.11 4.93 -8.98
C TYR A 160 -6.22 5.42 -9.91
N GLY A 161 -5.94 6.50 -10.63
CA GLY A 161 -6.78 6.95 -11.75
C GLY A 161 -6.18 6.48 -13.08
N ASN A 162 -7.00 6.05 -14.01
CA ASN A 162 -6.62 5.38 -15.26
C ASN A 162 -5.53 6.07 -16.11
N ASN A 163 -5.28 7.36 -15.90
CA ASN A 163 -4.29 8.14 -16.64
C ASN A 163 -3.08 8.56 -15.77
N ALA A 164 -2.98 8.05 -14.54
CA ALA A 164 -1.86 8.38 -13.67
C ALA A 164 -0.58 7.61 -14.08
N PRO A 165 0.62 8.16 -13.85
CA PRO A 165 1.86 7.44 -14.12
C PRO A 165 1.94 6.14 -13.33
N TYR A 166 2.48 5.09 -13.92
CA TYR A 166 2.83 3.87 -13.21
C TYR A 166 3.91 4.15 -12.17
N PHE A 167 3.92 3.42 -11.07
CA PHE A 167 4.96 3.52 -10.07
C PHE A 167 6.28 3.02 -10.63
N PHE A 168 6.24 1.82 -11.15
CA PHE A 168 7.36 1.16 -11.82
C PHE A 168 6.83 0.20 -12.88
N THR A 169 7.69 -0.11 -13.84
CA THR A 169 7.42 -1.05 -14.91
C THR A 169 8.01 -2.43 -14.62
N ARG A 170 7.65 -3.44 -15.41
CA ARG A 170 8.29 -4.77 -15.33
C ARG A 170 9.78 -4.73 -15.64
N GLU A 171 10.22 -3.77 -16.45
CA GLU A 171 11.65 -3.60 -16.74
C GLU A 171 12.38 -3.01 -15.53
N ASP A 172 11.76 -2.07 -14.82
CA ASP A 172 12.30 -1.50 -13.59
C ASP A 172 12.55 -2.58 -12.52
N THR A 173 11.69 -3.59 -12.41
CA THR A 173 11.86 -4.69 -11.44
C THR A 173 13.06 -5.58 -11.70
N LYS A 174 13.66 -5.50 -12.90
CA LYS A 174 14.87 -6.26 -13.27
C LYS A 174 16.17 -5.49 -12.98
N LEU A 175 16.07 -4.21 -12.63
CA LEU A 175 17.23 -3.39 -12.32
C LEU A 175 17.91 -3.88 -11.02
N PRO A 176 19.25 -3.95 -10.98
CA PRO A 176 19.98 -4.42 -9.80
C PRO A 176 19.69 -3.63 -8.53
N GLU A 177 19.36 -2.36 -8.69
CA GLU A 177 19.01 -1.45 -7.59
C GLU A 177 17.54 -1.52 -7.14
N PHE A 178 16.68 -2.25 -7.84
CA PHE A 178 15.28 -2.44 -7.43
C PHE A 178 15.21 -3.41 -6.26
N ARG A 179 14.88 -2.92 -5.08
CA ARG A 179 14.99 -3.67 -3.83
C ARG A 179 13.68 -4.31 -3.36
N ILE A 180 12.54 -3.79 -3.80
CA ILE A 180 11.25 -4.31 -3.38
C ILE A 180 11.15 -5.81 -3.72
N ASN A 181 10.98 -6.63 -2.70
CA ASN A 181 10.88 -8.08 -2.83
C ASN A 181 9.56 -8.65 -2.31
N LEU A 182 8.71 -7.79 -1.73
CA LEU A 182 7.35 -8.11 -1.33
C LEU A 182 6.43 -6.93 -1.60
N VAL A 183 5.27 -7.21 -2.17
CA VAL A 183 4.21 -6.21 -2.43
C VAL A 183 2.89 -6.71 -1.86
N ALA A 184 2.24 -5.90 -1.04
CA ALA A 184 0.83 -6.03 -0.70
C ALA A 184 0.06 -4.99 -1.52
N ASP A 185 -0.42 -5.38 -2.70
CA ASP A 185 -1.16 -4.48 -3.58
C ASP A 185 -2.64 -4.45 -3.21
N ILE A 186 -3.00 -3.50 -2.35
CA ILE A 186 -4.39 -3.30 -1.91
C ILE A 186 -5.21 -2.58 -2.98
N SER A 187 -4.56 -1.87 -3.90
CA SER A 187 -5.23 -1.25 -5.05
C SER A 187 -5.75 -2.30 -6.03
N CYS A 188 -5.04 -3.44 -6.14
CA CYS A 188 -5.38 -4.63 -6.93
C CYS A 188 -5.72 -4.38 -8.42
N ASP A 189 -5.22 -3.30 -8.99
CA ASP A 189 -5.43 -2.96 -10.40
C ASP A 189 -4.53 -3.85 -11.29
N ILE A 190 -5.14 -4.83 -11.96
CA ILE A 190 -4.43 -5.70 -12.91
C ILE A 190 -3.90 -4.84 -14.07
N ASP A 191 -2.61 -5.05 -14.42
CA ASP A 191 -1.89 -4.19 -15.37
C ASP A 191 -1.93 -2.69 -15.01
N GLY A 192 -2.08 -2.40 -13.71
CA GLY A 192 -2.12 -1.07 -13.14
C GLY A 192 -0.73 -0.51 -12.77
N PRO A 193 -0.68 0.45 -11.84
CA PRO A 193 0.55 1.19 -11.51
C PRO A 193 1.62 0.34 -10.83
N VAL A 194 1.24 -0.80 -10.26
CA VAL A 194 2.11 -1.78 -9.62
C VAL A 194 2.35 -2.94 -10.57
N ALA A 195 3.44 -2.91 -11.30
CA ALA A 195 3.71 -3.81 -12.43
C ALA A 195 3.81 -5.32 -12.06
N SER A 196 3.92 -5.65 -10.77
CA SER A 196 3.89 -7.03 -10.28
C SER A 196 2.49 -7.62 -10.17
N THR A 197 1.43 -6.81 -10.24
CA THR A 197 0.03 -7.28 -10.15
C THR A 197 -0.46 -7.70 -11.53
N LEU A 198 -0.31 -8.99 -11.83
CA LEU A 198 -0.59 -9.58 -13.16
C LEU A 198 -1.96 -10.25 -13.25
N LYS A 199 -2.46 -10.75 -12.13
CA LYS A 199 -3.74 -11.45 -12.00
C LYS A 199 -4.24 -11.34 -10.57
N ALA A 200 -5.50 -11.62 -10.33
CA ALA A 200 -5.96 -11.91 -8.98
C ALA A 200 -5.22 -13.15 -8.47
N SER A 201 -4.61 -13.05 -7.31
CA SER A 201 -3.81 -14.12 -6.70
C SER A 201 -4.04 -14.21 -5.20
N THR A 202 -3.81 -15.40 -4.67
CA THR A 202 -3.79 -15.70 -3.24
C THR A 202 -2.35 -15.99 -2.79
N ILE A 203 -2.16 -16.20 -1.51
CA ILE A 203 -0.83 -16.60 -0.98
C ILE A 203 -0.45 -18.02 -1.43
N GLU A 204 -1.44 -18.83 -1.80
CA GLU A 204 -1.23 -20.19 -2.27
C GLU A 204 -0.89 -20.28 -3.76
N ASP A 205 -1.02 -19.19 -4.54
CA ASP A 205 -0.65 -19.10 -5.95
C ASP A 205 0.85 -18.87 -6.15
#